data_8f7b91089c02585c7d5fa379e5c54c51
#
_entry.id   8f7b91089c02585c7d5fa379e5c54c51
#
_cell.length_a   1.000
_cell.length_b   1.000
_cell.length_c   1.000
_cell.angle_alpha   90.00
_cell.angle_beta   90.00
_cell.angle_gamma   90.00
#
_symmetry.space_group_name_H-M   'P 1'
#
loop_
_entity.id
_entity.type
_entity.pdbx_description
1 polymer ?
#
loop_
_entity_poly.entity_id
_entity_poly.type
_entity_poly.pdbx_seq_one_letter_code
_entity_poly.pdbx_strand_id
1 'polypeptide(L)'
;SATAIYAHVIANGVNKGWLDPKIYAPAAILAWNAVNSRVNAQGQVEGTCVGTGLAWDPAFYYFRPISPFAAHGYGPTLLAGSAMMEMLKKYSFEINDSAVHLSTKD
;
A
#
# COMPACT_ATOMS: atom_id res chain seq x y z
N SER A 1 6.71 -4.69 -0.41
CA SER A 1 6.87 -3.37 -1.08
C SER A 1 5.89 -3.15 -2.23
N ALA A 2 5.57 -4.17 -3.01
CA ALA A 2 4.64 -4.02 -4.14
C ALA A 2 3.28 -3.47 -3.71
N THR A 3 2.70 -3.99 -2.62
CA THR A 3 1.42 -3.50 -2.09
C THR A 3 1.49 -2.02 -1.72
N ALA A 4 2.60 -1.59 -1.12
CA ALA A 4 2.83 -0.18 -0.78
C ALA A 4 2.95 0.69 -2.04
N ILE A 5 3.63 0.19 -3.08
CA ILE A 5 3.74 0.89 -4.36
C ILE A 5 2.35 1.06 -4.99
N TYR A 6 1.52 0.03 -4.99
CA TYR A 6 0.15 0.12 -5.50
C TYR A 6 -0.69 1.11 -4.71
N ALA A 7 -0.61 1.08 -3.38
CA ALA A 7 -1.33 2.04 -2.55
C ALA A 7 -0.92 3.49 -2.90
N HIS A 8 0.38 3.75 -3.03
CA HIS A 8 0.90 5.05 -3.41
C HIS A 8 0.41 5.50 -4.79
N VAL A 9 0.56 4.65 -5.79
CA VAL A 9 0.22 4.99 -7.19
C VAL A 9 -1.28 5.25 -7.32
N ILE A 10 -2.11 4.41 -6.74
CA ILE A 10 -3.57 4.55 -6.84
C ILE A 10 -4.04 5.80 -6.08
N ALA A 11 -3.57 5.99 -4.85
CA ALA A 11 -3.95 7.16 -4.05
C ALA A 11 -3.48 8.46 -4.72
N ASN A 12 -2.26 8.48 -5.26
CA ASN A 12 -1.74 9.63 -5.98
C ASN A 12 -2.55 9.93 -7.25
N GLY A 13 -2.94 8.90 -8.00
CA GLY A 13 -3.81 9.04 -9.18
C GLY A 13 -5.18 9.62 -8.83
N VAL A 14 -5.76 9.20 -7.72
CA VAL A 14 -7.01 9.78 -7.20
C VAL A 14 -6.80 11.23 -6.78
N ASN A 15 -5.74 11.53 -6.03
CA ASN A 15 -5.43 12.89 -5.56
C ASN A 15 -5.25 13.88 -6.71
N LYS A 16 -4.67 13.44 -7.81
CA LYS A 16 -4.42 14.27 -8.99
C LYS A 16 -5.59 14.32 -9.98
N GLY A 17 -6.68 13.62 -9.69
CA GLY A 17 -7.85 13.59 -10.57
C GLY A 17 -7.69 12.72 -11.81
N TRP A 18 -6.66 11.88 -11.86
CA TRP A 18 -6.44 10.97 -12.99
C TRP A 18 -7.29 9.70 -12.92
N LEU A 19 -7.66 9.29 -11.70
CA LEU A 19 -8.45 8.09 -11.45
C LEU A 19 -9.76 8.45 -10.76
N ASP A 20 -10.84 7.76 -11.13
CA ASP A 20 -12.15 7.95 -10.51
C ASP A 20 -12.10 7.51 -9.04
N PRO A 21 -12.34 8.43 -8.08
CA PRO A 21 -12.26 8.10 -6.66
C PRO A 21 -13.26 7.01 -6.24
N LYS A 22 -14.44 6.94 -6.84
CA LYS A 22 -15.43 5.91 -6.50
C LYS A 22 -14.97 4.51 -6.81
N ILE A 23 -14.13 4.36 -7.83
CA ILE A 23 -13.61 3.05 -8.26
C ILE A 23 -12.29 2.74 -7.58
N TYR A 24 -11.36 3.70 -7.53
CA TYR A 24 -9.97 3.44 -7.17
C TYR A 24 -9.63 3.78 -5.72
N ALA A 25 -10.31 4.74 -5.09
CA ALA A 25 -10.00 5.05 -3.69
C ALA A 25 -10.26 3.87 -2.74
N PRO A 26 -11.33 3.07 -2.89
CA PRO A 26 -11.47 1.86 -2.09
C PRO A 26 -10.32 0.86 -2.26
N ALA A 27 -9.79 0.70 -3.47
CA ALA A 27 -8.63 -0.16 -3.71
C ALA A 27 -7.38 0.37 -3.00
N ALA A 28 -7.17 1.68 -3.00
CA ALA A 28 -6.06 2.30 -2.28
C ALA A 28 -6.16 2.07 -0.76
N ILE A 29 -7.35 2.21 -0.18
CA ILE A 29 -7.55 2.02 1.25
C ILE A 29 -7.32 0.56 1.66
N LEU A 30 -7.77 -0.40 0.85
CA LEU A 30 -7.53 -1.81 1.12
C LEU A 30 -6.04 -2.16 1.04
N ALA A 31 -5.34 -1.64 0.04
CA ALA A 31 -3.89 -1.83 -0.09
C ALA A 31 -3.15 -1.20 1.09
N TRP A 32 -3.53 0.00 1.49
CA TRP A 32 -2.93 0.69 2.64
C TRP A 32 -3.16 -0.07 3.95
N ASN A 33 -4.37 -0.59 4.17
CA ASN A 33 -4.67 -1.39 5.36
C ASN A 33 -3.76 -2.63 5.45
N ALA A 34 -3.50 -3.29 4.33
CA ALA A 34 -2.57 -4.41 4.28
C ALA A 34 -1.14 -3.99 4.62
N VAL A 35 -0.67 -2.86 4.09
CA VAL A 35 0.65 -2.30 4.41
C VAL A 35 0.74 -1.93 5.89
N ASN A 36 -0.25 -1.20 6.39
CA ASN A 36 -0.27 -0.73 7.77
C ASN A 36 -0.26 -1.88 8.78
N SER A 37 -0.88 -3.01 8.45
CA SER A 37 -0.88 -4.21 9.29
C SER A 37 0.52 -4.84 9.42
N ARG A 38 1.46 -4.48 8.57
CA ARG A 38 2.85 -4.97 8.56
C ARG A 38 3.84 -4.02 9.19
N VAL A 39 3.39 -2.86 9.65
CA VAL A 39 4.24 -1.95 10.43
C VAL A 39 4.12 -2.31 11.90
N ASN A 40 5.24 -2.70 12.53
CA ASN A 40 5.24 -3.12 13.93
C ASN A 40 5.36 -1.93 14.89
N ALA A 41 5.37 -2.23 16.21
CA ALA A 41 5.43 -1.22 17.26
C ALA A 41 6.72 -0.37 17.23
N GLN A 42 7.79 -0.90 16.63
CA GLN A 42 9.07 -0.18 16.45
C GLN A 42 9.13 0.62 15.16
N GLY A 43 8.04 0.65 14.37
CA GLY A 43 8.00 1.34 13.09
C GLY A 43 8.70 0.58 11.95
N GLN A 44 8.98 -0.70 12.13
CA GLN A 44 9.62 -1.52 11.10
C GLN A 44 8.56 -2.08 10.15
N VAL A 45 8.89 -2.11 8.86
CA VAL A 45 8.02 -2.69 7.82
C VAL A 45 8.37 -4.16 7.64
N GLU A 46 7.49 -5.03 8.14
CA GLU A 46 7.65 -6.47 8.08
C GLU A 46 7.17 -7.05 6.75
N GLY A 47 7.59 -8.29 6.46
CA GLY A 47 7.15 -9.01 5.26
C GLY A 47 7.74 -8.49 3.96
N THR A 48 8.73 -7.62 4.00
CA THR A 48 9.41 -7.13 2.80
C THR A 48 10.37 -8.20 2.28
N CYS A 49 10.16 -8.64 1.04
CA CYS A 49 11.07 -9.55 0.37
C CYS A 49 12.42 -8.86 0.13
N VAL A 50 13.51 -9.55 0.43
CA VAL A 50 14.85 -9.02 0.17
C VAL A 50 15.11 -8.89 -1.33
N GLY A 51 16.16 -8.14 -1.71
CA GLY A 51 16.56 -7.96 -3.11
C GLY A 51 16.66 -9.29 -3.83
N THR A 52 16.04 -9.40 -5.01
CA THR A 52 15.92 -10.64 -5.76
C THR A 52 16.63 -10.53 -7.09
N GLY A 53 17.64 -11.35 -7.29
CA GLY A 53 18.34 -11.48 -8.57
C GLY A 53 17.59 -12.39 -9.54
N LEU A 54 18.25 -12.79 -10.59
CA LEU A 54 17.73 -13.70 -11.60
C LEU A 54 18.13 -15.14 -11.29
N ALA A 55 17.19 -16.07 -11.39
CA ALA A 55 17.46 -17.50 -11.27
C ALA A 55 16.59 -18.31 -12.23
N TRP A 56 17.07 -19.51 -12.57
CA TRP A 56 16.38 -20.41 -13.49
C TRP A 56 15.31 -21.29 -12.81
N ASP A 57 15.49 -21.56 -11.50
CA ASP A 57 14.58 -22.41 -10.74
C ASP A 57 13.46 -21.57 -10.11
N PRO A 58 12.19 -21.84 -10.40
CA PRO A 58 11.07 -21.15 -9.76
C PRO A 58 11.08 -21.22 -8.23
N ALA A 59 11.63 -22.27 -7.64
CA ALA A 59 11.75 -22.40 -6.19
C ALA A 59 12.58 -21.28 -5.57
N PHE A 60 13.56 -20.74 -6.28
CA PHE A 60 14.34 -19.59 -5.84
C PHE A 60 13.44 -18.40 -5.50
N TYR A 61 12.46 -18.10 -6.35
CA TYR A 61 11.55 -16.97 -6.17
C TYR A 61 10.52 -17.24 -5.06
N TYR A 62 10.05 -18.47 -4.96
CA TYR A 62 9.10 -18.88 -3.93
C TYR A 62 9.67 -18.76 -2.52
N PHE A 63 10.93 -19.15 -2.34
CA PHE A 63 11.59 -19.21 -1.04
C PHE A 63 12.44 -17.96 -0.73
N ARG A 64 12.22 -16.83 -1.40
CA ARG A 64 12.96 -15.61 -1.07
C ARG A 64 12.68 -15.20 0.38
N PRO A 65 13.74 -14.87 1.16
CA PRO A 65 13.56 -14.43 2.53
C PRO A 65 12.88 -13.06 2.61
N ILE A 66 12.21 -12.83 3.72
CA ILE A 66 11.65 -11.52 4.08
C ILE A 66 12.43 -10.96 5.27
N SER A 67 12.50 -9.64 5.38
CA SER A 67 13.23 -8.99 6.45
C SER A 67 12.63 -7.61 6.78
N PRO A 68 12.49 -7.26 8.09
CA PRO A 68 12.11 -5.91 8.48
C PRO A 68 13.22 -4.88 8.22
N PHE A 69 14.42 -5.34 7.87
CA PHE A 69 15.56 -4.48 7.54
C PHE A 69 15.74 -4.28 6.03
N ALA A 70 14.89 -4.85 5.19
CA ALA A 70 14.95 -4.65 3.75
C ALA A 70 14.57 -3.21 3.40
N ALA A 71 15.54 -2.43 2.94
CA ALA A 71 15.40 -0.98 2.77
C ALA A 71 14.29 -0.57 1.80
N HIS A 72 14.05 -1.37 0.75
CA HIS A 72 13.05 -1.05 -0.28
C HIS A 72 11.59 -1.21 0.19
N GLY A 73 11.36 -1.64 1.44
CA GLY A 73 10.05 -1.58 2.07
C GLY A 73 9.70 -0.21 2.64
N TYR A 74 10.69 0.58 3.01
CA TYR A 74 10.46 1.85 3.73
C TYR A 74 10.06 3.01 2.82
N GLY A 75 10.76 3.20 1.69
CA GLY A 75 10.45 4.25 0.73
C GLY A 75 8.99 4.18 0.24
N PRO A 76 8.56 3.04 -0.33
CA PRO A 76 7.18 2.88 -0.79
C PRO A 76 6.15 3.06 0.33
N THR A 77 6.42 2.59 1.56
CA THR A 77 5.50 2.74 2.70
C THR A 77 5.34 4.21 3.08
N LEU A 78 6.43 4.98 3.12
CA LEU A 78 6.37 6.41 3.41
C LEU A 78 5.62 7.18 2.31
N LEU A 79 5.89 6.87 1.06
CA LEU A 79 5.17 7.48 -0.07
C LEU A 79 3.69 7.15 -0.06
N ALA A 80 3.33 5.90 0.21
CA ALA A 80 1.94 5.46 0.33
C ALA A 80 1.24 6.17 1.48
N GLY A 81 1.87 6.26 2.66
CA GLY A 81 1.32 6.96 3.81
C GLY A 81 1.06 8.44 3.51
N SER A 82 1.99 9.11 2.85
CA SER A 82 1.84 10.51 2.45
C SER A 82 0.65 10.70 1.48
N ALA A 83 0.55 9.86 0.46
CA ALA A 83 -0.55 9.93 -0.50
C ALA A 83 -1.90 9.61 0.14
N MET A 84 -1.94 8.64 1.07
CA MET A 84 -3.15 8.31 1.82
C MET A 84 -3.59 9.46 2.73
N MET A 85 -2.67 10.12 3.42
CA MET A 85 -2.99 11.29 4.24
C MET A 85 -3.63 12.40 3.42
N GLU A 86 -3.13 12.65 2.22
CA GLU A 86 -3.71 13.63 1.31
C GLU A 86 -5.10 13.22 0.84
N MET A 87 -5.28 11.96 0.45
CA MET A 87 -6.58 11.43 0.00
C MET A 87 -7.63 11.49 1.12
N LEU A 88 -7.24 11.15 2.35
CA LEU A 88 -8.14 11.18 3.51
C LEU A 88 -8.56 12.58 3.95
N LYS A 89 -7.93 13.63 3.47
CA LYS A 89 -8.39 15.00 3.65
C LYS A 89 -9.64 15.32 2.80
N LYS A 90 -9.81 14.61 1.69
CA LYS A 90 -10.90 14.85 0.72
C LYS A 90 -12.05 13.87 0.86
N TYR A 91 -11.80 12.66 1.36
CA TYR A 91 -12.76 11.57 1.38
C TYR A 91 -12.83 10.91 2.74
N SER A 92 -14.03 10.47 3.13
CA SER A 92 -14.28 9.60 4.27
C SER A 92 -14.56 8.19 3.78
N PHE A 93 -14.20 7.20 4.57
CA PHE A 93 -14.41 5.79 4.23
C PHE A 93 -15.18 5.10 5.34
N GLU A 94 -16.06 4.20 4.95
CA GLU A 94 -16.71 3.26 5.84
C GLU A 94 -16.49 1.86 5.28
N ILE A 95 -15.97 0.97 6.11
CA ILE A 95 -15.67 -0.40 5.72
C ILE A 95 -16.68 -1.31 6.43
N ASN A 96 -17.37 -2.14 5.66
CA ASN A 96 -18.25 -3.18 6.18
C ASN A 96 -17.90 -4.54 5.57
N ASP A 97 -18.69 -5.57 5.87
CA ASP A 97 -18.42 -6.95 5.44
C ASP A 97 -18.43 -7.13 3.92
N SER A 98 -19.03 -6.24 3.19
CA SER A 98 -19.22 -6.38 1.74
C SER A 98 -18.43 -5.38 0.90
N ALA A 99 -18.09 -4.20 1.44
CA ALA A 99 -17.47 -3.15 0.62
C ALA A 99 -16.79 -2.05 1.46
N VAL A 100 -15.97 -1.27 0.77
CA VAL A 100 -15.49 0.02 1.25
C VAL A 100 -16.35 1.11 0.59
N HIS A 101 -17.00 1.91 1.40
CA HIS A 101 -17.84 3.01 0.95
C HIS A 101 -17.09 4.34 1.05
N LEU A 102 -17.21 5.15 0.00
CA LEU A 102 -16.55 6.44 -0.10
C LEU A 102 -17.58 7.56 0.04
N SER A 103 -17.25 8.58 0.82
CA SER A 103 -17.99 9.83 0.90
C SER A 103 -17.06 11.01 0.74
N THR A 104 -17.47 12.04 0.00
CA THR A 104 -16.70 13.27 -0.10
C THR A 104 -16.83 14.09 1.19
N LYS A 105 -15.73 14.61 1.68
CA LYS A 105 -15.74 15.59 2.78
C LYS A 105 -16.03 16.96 2.21
N ASP A 106 -17.01 17.60 2.77
CA ASP A 106 -17.38 18.98 2.44
C ASP A 106 -16.58 20.00 3.24
#